data_9d3f8c47330abfabb79db9bc362d3a7d
#
_entry.id   9d3f8c47330abfabb79db9bc362d3a7d
#
_cell.length_a   1.000
_cell.length_b   1.000
_cell.length_c   1.000
_cell.angle_alpha   90.00
_cell.angle_beta   90.00
_cell.angle_gamma   90.00
#
_symmetry.space_group_name_H-M   'P 1'
#
loop_
_entity.id
_entity.type
_entity.pdbx_description
1 polymer ?
#
loop_
_entity_poly.entity_id
_entity_poly.type
_entity_poly.pdbx_seq_one_letter_code
_entity_poly.pdbx_strand_id
1 'polypeptide(L)'
;SAANLTNLPASGAADFVASGTLPNGKPVILNSNGQVEVVAETSTPVSQSIPAGSAVVFNAGTTIYTSTAFDPNTAGRFVTVYQDAGQSNYGKAIVGQVSGNSISFGLEVSFNSGNTSFVAIAFDPDSADKFVIMYSNGAGANTGKAIVGTVSGTSMSFGTAVEFNGDETTEISISLNSENKYILCYKDYGNSQRGTAIVGTVSGTSISFGSETTITTGTATATSVTCDPNTANKFVVFCRDSGVSNYGIAKVGTVSGTSISFGTSVTFNSGVTSYISGAFDPNAANKCVVAYMDNDNSNRGTACLGTVSNTSISFGSEVIFNVEQSHHVSMAFDPSTTGKFVVNYMDVANGYKGYTSLGTSSGSSISFVTSVPFTLTANTNYTSTAFDPNTAGKYVVSYRNATSGQGYYGVAVLGQIASSITTTNVTASNFLGTATAAYTNGQTAKIMLQGGISTNQS
;
A
#
# COMPACT_ATOMS: atom_id res chain seq x y z
N SER A 1 -18.38 5.71 43.07
CA SER A 1 -19.05 4.60 43.76
C SER A 1 -20.38 4.33 43.06
N ALA A 2 -20.80 3.08 42.95
CA ALA A 2 -22.04 2.65 42.29
C ALA A 2 -23.34 3.31 42.85
N ALA A 3 -23.22 4.08 43.92
CA ALA A 3 -24.35 4.74 44.59
C ALA A 3 -25.04 5.84 43.78
N ASN A 4 -24.46 6.37 42.73
CA ASN A 4 -25.04 7.46 41.93
C ASN A 4 -25.82 7.01 40.68
N LEU A 5 -25.93 5.70 40.46
CA LEU A 5 -26.62 5.12 39.28
C LEU A 5 -28.04 4.66 39.60
N THR A 6 -28.57 4.80 40.83
CA THR A 6 -29.78 4.17 41.31
C THR A 6 -31.12 4.82 40.81
N ASN A 7 -31.06 5.97 40.12
CA ASN A 7 -32.24 6.68 39.63
C ASN A 7 -32.19 7.06 38.14
N LEU A 8 -31.40 6.36 37.34
CA LEU A 8 -31.40 6.59 35.88
C LEU A 8 -32.66 6.03 35.24
N PRO A 9 -33.28 6.73 34.29
CA PRO A 9 -34.39 6.18 33.55
C PRO A 9 -34.01 4.93 32.80
N ALA A 10 -34.88 3.94 32.75
CA ALA A 10 -34.62 2.64 32.13
C ALA A 10 -34.33 2.73 30.60
N SER A 11 -34.73 3.82 29.99
CA SER A 11 -34.40 4.18 28.60
C SER A 11 -34.52 5.69 28.42
N GLY A 12 -33.77 6.27 27.48
CA GLY A 12 -33.79 7.70 27.16
C GLY A 12 -32.46 8.40 27.33
N ALA A 13 -32.47 9.71 27.46
CA ALA A 13 -31.26 10.51 27.66
C ALA A 13 -31.25 11.12 29.07
N ALA A 14 -30.08 11.20 29.67
CA ALA A 14 -29.83 11.87 30.95
C ALA A 14 -28.71 12.90 30.81
N ASP A 15 -28.70 13.89 31.69
CA ASP A 15 -27.76 14.99 31.70
C ASP A 15 -26.59 14.71 32.70
N PHE A 16 -25.37 14.87 32.22
CA PHE A 16 -24.14 14.70 33.00
C PHE A 16 -23.17 15.84 32.71
N VAL A 17 -22.20 16.07 33.58
CA VAL A 17 -21.11 17.01 33.33
C VAL A 17 -20.01 16.29 32.53
N ALA A 18 -19.57 16.89 31.44
CA ALA A 18 -18.51 16.35 30.61
C ALA A 18 -17.14 16.50 31.27
N SER A 19 -16.35 15.43 31.32
CA SER A 19 -14.93 15.44 31.65
C SER A 19 -14.14 15.32 30.35
N GLY A 20 -13.61 16.43 29.87
CA GLY A 20 -12.96 16.51 28.55
C GLY A 20 -13.95 16.72 27.40
N THR A 21 -13.47 16.57 26.17
CA THR A 21 -14.30 16.70 24.97
C THR A 21 -15.02 15.38 24.67
N LEU A 22 -16.34 15.44 24.48
CA LEU A 22 -17.17 14.29 24.13
C LEU A 22 -17.67 14.44 22.69
N PRO A 23 -17.11 13.71 21.72
CA PRO A 23 -17.64 13.72 20.33
C PRO A 23 -19.02 13.10 20.26
N ASN A 24 -19.86 13.60 19.33
CA ASN A 24 -21.21 13.05 19.11
C ASN A 24 -21.15 11.56 18.72
N GLY A 25 -22.06 10.78 19.30
CA GLY A 25 -22.20 9.34 19.02
C GLY A 25 -21.10 8.43 19.61
N LYS A 26 -20.11 8.99 20.34
CA LYS A 26 -19.08 8.18 20.99
C LYS A 26 -19.58 7.55 22.29
N PRO A 27 -19.17 6.32 22.60
CA PRO A 27 -19.46 5.67 23.87
C PRO A 27 -18.77 6.40 25.02
N VAL A 28 -19.47 6.52 26.15
CA VAL A 28 -18.98 7.21 27.34
C VAL A 28 -19.18 6.38 28.60
N ILE A 29 -18.34 6.65 29.57
CA ILE A 29 -18.38 6.05 30.91
C ILE A 29 -18.57 7.13 31.98
N LEU A 30 -19.02 6.72 33.14
CA LEU A 30 -19.02 7.54 34.33
C LEU A 30 -17.70 7.36 35.09
N ASN A 31 -16.96 8.45 35.27
CA ASN A 31 -15.72 8.42 36.05
C ASN A 31 -15.98 8.48 37.56
N SER A 32 -14.95 8.35 38.39
CA SER A 32 -15.04 8.35 39.85
C SER A 32 -15.56 9.67 40.44
N ASN A 33 -15.54 10.76 39.68
CA ASN A 33 -16.01 12.09 40.09
C ASN A 33 -17.48 12.33 39.71
N GLY A 34 -18.15 11.36 39.13
CA GLY A 34 -19.54 11.49 38.67
C GLY A 34 -19.68 12.28 37.36
N GLN A 35 -18.61 12.49 36.62
CA GLN A 35 -18.60 13.11 35.30
C GLN A 35 -18.52 12.05 34.21
N VAL A 36 -18.95 12.37 32.99
CA VAL A 36 -18.83 11.50 31.84
C VAL A 36 -17.58 11.81 31.03
N GLU A 37 -16.90 10.77 30.61
CA GLU A 37 -15.74 10.85 29.74
C GLU A 37 -15.86 9.83 28.58
N VAL A 38 -15.14 10.06 27.49
CA VAL A 38 -15.10 9.13 26.36
C VAL A 38 -14.45 7.82 26.79
N VAL A 39 -14.99 6.69 26.30
CA VAL A 39 -14.31 5.40 26.45
C VAL A 39 -12.92 5.50 25.83
N ALA A 40 -11.89 5.32 26.64
CA ALA A 40 -10.52 5.29 26.15
C ALA A 40 -10.28 3.97 25.43
N GLU A 41 -10.10 4.06 24.13
CA GLU A 41 -9.83 2.92 23.25
C GLU A 41 -8.37 2.96 22.80
N THR A 42 -7.67 1.86 22.98
CA THR A 42 -6.35 1.66 22.38
C THR A 42 -6.50 0.57 21.31
N SER A 43 -6.40 0.98 20.05
CA SER A 43 -6.35 0.04 18.94
C SER A 43 -4.93 -0.52 18.84
N THR A 44 -4.75 -1.79 19.19
CA THR A 44 -3.51 -2.50 18.93
C THR A 44 -3.77 -3.55 17.86
N PRO A 45 -3.01 -3.56 16.75
CA PRO A 45 -3.07 -4.66 15.79
C PRO A 45 -2.62 -5.93 16.49
N VAL A 46 -3.50 -6.91 16.57
CA VAL A 46 -3.27 -8.16 17.33
C VAL A 46 -2.87 -9.29 16.41
N SER A 47 -3.32 -9.26 15.15
CA SER A 47 -3.03 -10.31 14.19
C SER A 47 -3.29 -9.81 12.77
N GLN A 48 -2.68 -10.49 11.82
CA GLN A 48 -3.10 -10.38 10.43
C GLN A 48 -3.83 -11.67 10.02
N SER A 49 -4.83 -11.53 9.19
CA SER A 49 -5.56 -12.62 8.57
C SER A 49 -5.33 -12.57 7.07
N ILE A 50 -4.61 -13.57 6.56
CA ILE A 50 -4.45 -13.77 5.11
C ILE A 50 -4.33 -15.28 4.83
N PRO A 51 -5.10 -15.83 3.92
CA PRO A 51 -6.20 -15.17 3.22
C PRO A 51 -7.36 -14.83 4.17
N ALA A 52 -7.89 -13.61 4.07
CA ALA A 52 -9.14 -13.23 4.77
C ALA A 52 -10.38 -13.78 4.04
N GLY A 53 -10.19 -14.39 2.90
CA GLY A 53 -11.18 -15.05 2.06
C GLY A 53 -10.50 -16.06 1.13
N SER A 54 -11.25 -16.65 0.22
CA SER A 54 -10.70 -17.56 -0.80
C SER A 54 -9.86 -16.80 -1.81
N ALA A 55 -8.77 -17.41 -2.27
CA ALA A 55 -8.02 -16.91 -3.42
C ALA A 55 -8.88 -17.00 -4.71
N VAL A 56 -8.85 -15.95 -5.53
CA VAL A 56 -9.67 -15.84 -6.74
C VAL A 56 -8.77 -15.70 -7.95
N VAL A 57 -9.00 -16.54 -8.97
CA VAL A 57 -8.28 -16.49 -10.26
C VAL A 57 -8.84 -15.34 -11.07
N PHE A 58 -7.99 -14.40 -11.50
CA PHE A 58 -8.36 -13.32 -12.42
C PHE A 58 -7.90 -13.60 -13.87
N ASN A 59 -6.87 -14.44 -14.05
CA ASN A 59 -6.45 -14.92 -15.36
C ASN A 59 -6.12 -16.41 -15.28
N ALA A 60 -6.81 -17.22 -16.08
CA ALA A 60 -6.57 -18.66 -16.19
C ALA A 60 -5.44 -19.01 -17.18
N GLY A 61 -4.86 -18.01 -17.85
CA GLY A 61 -3.66 -18.12 -18.68
C GLY A 61 -2.37 -17.87 -17.91
N THR A 62 -1.23 -18.00 -18.59
CA THR A 62 0.07 -17.68 -18.01
C THR A 62 0.20 -16.17 -17.74
N THR A 63 0.26 -15.81 -16.49
CA THR A 63 0.37 -14.42 -16.00
C THR A 63 1.81 -14.07 -15.66
N ILE A 64 2.27 -12.90 -16.08
CA ILE A 64 3.61 -12.35 -15.76
C ILE A 64 3.47 -10.86 -15.40
N TYR A 65 4.36 -10.32 -14.58
CA TYR A 65 4.43 -8.89 -14.25
C TYR A 65 3.08 -8.33 -13.73
N THR A 66 2.62 -8.77 -12.57
CA THR A 66 1.39 -8.21 -11.98
C THR A 66 1.66 -6.87 -11.29
N SER A 67 0.75 -5.92 -11.44
CA SER A 67 0.70 -4.69 -10.64
C SER A 67 -0.75 -4.33 -10.31
N THR A 68 -1.00 -3.98 -9.06
CA THR A 68 -2.35 -3.72 -8.53
C THR A 68 -2.40 -2.39 -7.81
N ALA A 69 -3.46 -1.62 -8.04
CA ALA A 69 -3.74 -0.39 -7.30
C ALA A 69 -5.23 -0.30 -6.97
N PHE A 70 -5.56 0.17 -5.77
CA PHE A 70 -6.94 0.51 -5.39
C PHE A 70 -7.32 1.87 -5.94
N ASP A 71 -8.59 2.00 -6.28
CA ASP A 71 -9.23 3.27 -6.56
C ASP A 71 -9.46 4.05 -5.26
N PRO A 72 -8.83 5.20 -5.07
CA PRO A 72 -8.98 5.96 -3.82
C PRO A 72 -10.37 6.57 -3.63
N ASN A 73 -11.17 6.65 -4.69
CA ASN A 73 -12.50 7.28 -4.66
C ASN A 73 -13.66 6.26 -4.54
N THR A 74 -13.38 4.96 -4.64
CA THR A 74 -14.43 3.92 -4.61
C THR A 74 -14.00 2.75 -3.72
N ALA A 75 -14.67 2.60 -2.59
CA ALA A 75 -14.38 1.55 -1.62
C ALA A 75 -14.37 0.14 -2.23
N GLY A 76 -13.32 -0.61 -1.96
CA GLY A 76 -13.15 -1.99 -2.39
C GLY A 76 -12.81 -2.17 -3.87
N ARG A 77 -12.85 -1.11 -4.71
CA ARG A 77 -12.53 -1.21 -6.13
C ARG A 77 -11.02 -1.10 -6.38
N PHE A 78 -10.49 -2.00 -7.19
CA PHE A 78 -9.08 -1.98 -7.59
C PHE A 78 -8.93 -2.42 -9.04
N VAL A 79 -7.79 -2.14 -9.63
CA VAL A 79 -7.40 -2.64 -10.97
C VAL A 79 -6.11 -3.43 -10.82
N THR A 80 -6.09 -4.61 -11.44
CA THR A 80 -4.87 -5.40 -11.63
C THR A 80 -4.50 -5.38 -13.10
N VAL A 81 -3.24 -5.03 -13.40
CA VAL A 81 -2.64 -5.07 -14.73
C VAL A 81 -1.59 -6.16 -14.80
N TYR A 82 -1.46 -6.80 -15.97
CA TYR A 82 -0.56 -7.93 -16.14
C TYR A 82 -0.24 -8.20 -17.62
N GLN A 83 0.80 -8.98 -17.86
CA GLN A 83 1.04 -9.61 -19.14
C GLN A 83 0.33 -10.97 -19.18
N ASP A 84 -0.50 -11.21 -20.19
CA ASP A 84 -1.07 -12.52 -20.48
C ASP A 84 -0.23 -13.25 -21.54
N ALA A 85 0.71 -14.07 -21.06
CA ALA A 85 1.56 -14.86 -21.96
C ALA A 85 0.78 -16.01 -22.64
N GLY A 86 -0.40 -16.36 -22.13
CA GLY A 86 -1.33 -17.28 -22.79
C GLY A 86 -2.02 -16.67 -24.01
N GLN A 87 -2.05 -15.33 -24.11
CA GLN A 87 -2.61 -14.58 -25.24
C GLN A 87 -1.54 -13.70 -25.92
N SER A 88 -0.50 -14.31 -26.44
CA SER A 88 0.56 -13.63 -27.22
C SER A 88 1.25 -12.49 -26.46
N ASN A 89 1.38 -12.62 -25.15
CA ASN A 89 1.98 -11.61 -24.25
C ASN A 89 1.25 -10.26 -24.24
N TYR A 90 -0.04 -10.23 -24.46
CA TYR A 90 -0.82 -8.98 -24.45
C TYR A 90 -0.81 -8.34 -23.04
N GLY A 91 -0.84 -7.01 -23.03
CA GLY A 91 -1.10 -6.24 -21.83
C GLY A 91 -2.58 -6.22 -21.49
N LYS A 92 -2.94 -6.75 -20.34
CA LYS A 92 -4.31 -6.89 -19.85
C LYS A 92 -4.53 -6.12 -18.57
N ALA A 93 -5.75 -5.66 -18.38
CA ALA A 93 -6.23 -5.06 -17.16
C ALA A 93 -7.59 -5.63 -16.77
N ILE A 94 -7.85 -5.76 -15.48
CA ILE A 94 -9.12 -6.26 -14.96
C ILE A 94 -9.53 -5.47 -13.71
N VAL A 95 -10.82 -5.11 -13.63
CA VAL A 95 -11.38 -4.47 -12.43
C VAL A 95 -11.73 -5.54 -11.41
N GLY A 96 -11.21 -5.39 -10.20
CA GLY A 96 -11.59 -6.18 -9.03
C GLY A 96 -12.45 -5.38 -8.06
N GLN A 97 -13.34 -6.06 -7.35
CA GLN A 97 -14.17 -5.51 -6.30
C GLN A 97 -14.10 -6.37 -5.04
N VAL A 98 -13.68 -5.76 -3.94
CA VAL A 98 -13.75 -6.36 -2.60
C VAL A 98 -15.13 -6.07 -2.00
N SER A 99 -15.82 -7.10 -1.52
CA SER A 99 -17.07 -6.99 -0.77
C SER A 99 -17.04 -7.97 0.41
N GLY A 100 -17.08 -7.46 1.63
CA GLY A 100 -16.86 -8.28 2.81
C GLY A 100 -15.50 -8.98 2.76
N ASN A 101 -15.47 -10.30 2.77
CA ASN A 101 -14.27 -11.12 2.66
C ASN A 101 -14.14 -11.81 1.28
N SER A 102 -14.80 -11.27 0.27
CA SER A 102 -14.78 -11.84 -1.09
C SER A 102 -14.20 -10.84 -2.09
N ILE A 103 -13.55 -11.37 -3.12
CA ILE A 103 -13.13 -10.63 -4.30
C ILE A 103 -13.95 -11.13 -5.48
N SER A 104 -14.43 -10.22 -6.32
CA SER A 104 -15.01 -10.51 -7.63
C SER A 104 -14.31 -9.71 -8.72
N PHE A 105 -14.31 -10.21 -9.93
CA PHE A 105 -13.68 -9.56 -11.07
C PHE A 105 -14.70 -9.28 -12.18
N GLY A 106 -14.51 -8.15 -12.87
CA GLY A 106 -15.21 -7.81 -14.11
C GLY A 106 -14.63 -8.55 -15.32
N LEU A 107 -14.85 -7.99 -16.51
CA LEU A 107 -14.24 -8.50 -17.73
C LEU A 107 -12.83 -7.92 -17.90
N GLU A 108 -11.90 -8.77 -18.36
CA GLU A 108 -10.57 -8.29 -18.74
C GLU A 108 -10.64 -7.44 -20.02
N VAL A 109 -9.78 -6.44 -20.09
CA VAL A 109 -9.64 -5.57 -21.27
C VAL A 109 -8.16 -5.49 -21.66
N SER A 110 -7.85 -5.59 -22.96
CA SER A 110 -6.50 -5.37 -23.45
C SER A 110 -6.19 -3.88 -23.53
N PHE A 111 -5.14 -3.41 -22.83
CA PHE A 111 -4.59 -2.07 -23.03
C PHE A 111 -3.48 -2.04 -24.09
N ASN A 112 -2.86 -3.18 -24.36
CA ASN A 112 -1.88 -3.33 -25.42
C ASN A 112 -2.07 -4.72 -26.09
N SER A 113 -2.28 -4.73 -27.41
CA SER A 113 -2.42 -5.95 -28.22
C SER A 113 -1.09 -6.43 -28.82
N GLY A 114 0.03 -5.96 -28.26
CA GLY A 114 1.38 -6.40 -28.59
C GLY A 114 2.07 -7.03 -27.39
N ASN A 115 3.29 -7.56 -27.61
CA ASN A 115 4.12 -8.06 -26.52
C ASN A 115 4.32 -6.96 -25.46
N THR A 116 3.96 -7.26 -24.23
CA THR A 116 3.99 -6.32 -23.09
C THR A 116 4.84 -6.90 -21.99
N SER A 117 5.71 -6.12 -21.39
CA SER A 117 6.46 -6.54 -20.20
C SER A 117 6.59 -5.39 -19.20
N PHE A 118 6.99 -5.71 -17.97
CA PHE A 118 7.18 -4.71 -16.91
C PHE A 118 5.99 -3.75 -16.83
N VAL A 119 4.90 -4.14 -16.21
CA VAL A 119 3.71 -3.29 -16.04
C VAL A 119 3.68 -2.65 -14.65
N ALA A 120 3.22 -1.39 -14.57
CA ALA A 120 2.97 -0.69 -13.33
C ALA A 120 1.72 0.18 -13.47
N ILE A 121 0.95 0.35 -12.39
CA ILE A 121 -0.29 1.13 -12.34
C ILE A 121 -0.32 2.08 -11.16
N ALA A 122 -0.87 3.27 -11.35
CA ALA A 122 -1.22 4.21 -10.27
C ALA A 122 -2.54 4.90 -10.58
N PHE A 123 -3.43 5.00 -9.57
CA PHE A 123 -4.67 5.75 -9.65
C PHE A 123 -4.45 7.24 -9.37
N ASP A 124 -5.35 8.06 -9.89
CA ASP A 124 -5.44 9.49 -9.65
C ASP A 124 -6.46 9.74 -8.52
N PRO A 125 -6.06 10.20 -7.33
CA PRO A 125 -6.98 10.46 -6.22
C PRO A 125 -7.89 11.67 -6.46
N ASP A 126 -7.50 12.60 -7.33
CA ASP A 126 -8.23 13.84 -7.59
C ASP A 126 -9.14 13.75 -8.82
N SER A 127 -8.96 12.72 -9.63
CA SER A 127 -9.79 12.46 -10.82
C SER A 127 -10.47 11.10 -10.67
N ALA A 128 -11.73 11.11 -10.27
CA ALA A 128 -12.49 9.89 -10.07
C ALA A 128 -12.34 8.91 -11.25
N ASP A 129 -12.15 7.65 -10.91
CA ASP A 129 -12.07 6.52 -11.85
C ASP A 129 -10.84 6.48 -12.78
N LYS A 130 -9.91 7.45 -12.72
CA LYS A 130 -8.75 7.51 -13.62
C LYS A 130 -7.50 6.87 -13.03
N PHE A 131 -6.73 6.25 -13.91
CA PHE A 131 -5.44 5.65 -13.60
C PHE A 131 -4.50 5.71 -14.81
N VAL A 132 -3.21 5.54 -14.56
CA VAL A 132 -2.18 5.41 -15.59
C VAL A 132 -1.53 4.05 -15.48
N ILE A 133 -1.39 3.37 -16.61
CA ILE A 133 -0.55 2.17 -16.77
C ILE A 133 0.73 2.59 -17.49
N MET A 134 1.86 2.19 -16.95
CA MET A 134 3.17 2.26 -17.57
C MET A 134 3.62 0.86 -17.95
N TYR A 135 4.22 0.68 -19.13
CA TYR A 135 4.62 -0.64 -19.61
C TYR A 135 5.74 -0.57 -20.66
N SER A 136 6.45 -1.67 -20.84
CA SER A 136 7.37 -1.88 -21.96
C SER A 136 6.62 -2.53 -23.12
N ASN A 137 6.69 -1.91 -24.31
CA ASN A 137 6.00 -2.36 -25.51
C ASN A 137 6.96 -3.07 -26.46
N GLY A 138 6.85 -4.39 -26.53
CA GLY A 138 7.71 -5.26 -27.34
C GLY A 138 7.38 -5.33 -28.83
N ALA A 139 6.46 -4.49 -29.32
CA ALA A 139 6.15 -4.42 -30.77
C ALA A 139 7.25 -3.71 -31.59
N GLY A 140 8.49 -3.77 -31.16
CA GLY A 140 9.64 -3.14 -31.77
C GLY A 140 10.87 -3.23 -30.85
N ALA A 141 11.34 -2.08 -30.35
CA ALA A 141 12.52 -1.98 -29.51
C ALA A 141 12.27 -2.07 -27.99
N ASN A 142 11.16 -2.66 -27.55
CA ASN A 142 10.73 -2.68 -26.14
C ASN A 142 10.59 -1.26 -25.53
N THR A 143 10.04 -0.32 -26.29
CA THR A 143 9.94 1.10 -25.92
C THR A 143 9.03 1.31 -24.68
N GLY A 144 9.31 2.34 -23.91
CA GLY A 144 8.49 2.73 -22.75
C GLY A 144 7.23 3.47 -23.16
N LYS A 145 6.05 2.96 -22.80
CA LYS A 145 4.75 3.59 -23.06
C LYS A 145 3.92 3.73 -21.80
N ALA A 146 3.08 4.76 -21.81
CA ALA A 146 2.03 4.92 -20.79
C ALA A 146 0.68 5.17 -21.46
N ILE A 147 -0.38 4.76 -20.78
CA ILE A 147 -1.77 4.89 -21.24
C ILE A 147 -2.68 5.26 -20.06
N VAL A 148 -3.59 6.19 -20.32
CA VAL A 148 -4.61 6.60 -19.34
C VAL A 148 -5.80 5.67 -19.46
N GLY A 149 -6.21 5.07 -18.33
CA GLY A 149 -7.42 4.28 -18.20
C GLY A 149 -8.51 5.02 -17.42
N THR A 150 -9.76 4.65 -17.67
CA THR A 150 -10.92 5.11 -16.91
C THR A 150 -11.82 3.91 -16.59
N VAL A 151 -12.14 3.73 -15.30
CA VAL A 151 -13.06 2.68 -14.84
C VAL A 151 -14.51 3.18 -14.93
N SER A 152 -15.43 2.30 -15.30
CA SER A 152 -16.87 2.54 -15.25
C SER A 152 -17.58 1.28 -14.76
N GLY A 153 -17.97 1.27 -13.49
CA GLY A 153 -18.48 0.06 -12.83
C GLY A 153 -17.42 -1.04 -12.78
N THR A 154 -17.67 -2.17 -13.46
CA THR A 154 -16.72 -3.31 -13.61
C THR A 154 -16.04 -3.34 -14.97
N SER A 155 -16.23 -2.31 -15.79
CA SER A 155 -15.63 -2.15 -17.12
C SER A 155 -14.58 -1.04 -17.10
N MET A 156 -13.74 -0.98 -18.12
CA MET A 156 -12.77 0.09 -18.29
C MET A 156 -12.57 0.44 -19.75
N SER A 157 -12.11 1.66 -20.01
CA SER A 157 -11.72 2.15 -21.33
C SER A 157 -10.34 2.80 -21.25
N PHE A 158 -9.67 2.89 -22.39
CA PHE A 158 -8.32 3.44 -22.49
C PHE A 158 -8.26 4.58 -23.52
N GLY A 159 -7.42 5.57 -23.23
CA GLY A 159 -7.03 6.57 -24.20
C GLY A 159 -6.02 6.04 -25.21
N THR A 160 -5.27 6.93 -25.84
CA THR A 160 -4.17 6.55 -26.74
C THR A 160 -2.88 6.40 -25.93
N ALA A 161 -2.15 5.30 -26.15
CA ALA A 161 -0.85 5.09 -25.54
C ALA A 161 0.17 6.12 -26.09
N VAL A 162 0.94 6.73 -25.18
CA VAL A 162 1.97 7.71 -25.50
C VAL A 162 3.34 7.15 -25.10
N GLU A 163 4.32 7.28 -25.98
CA GLU A 163 5.69 6.87 -25.73
C GLU A 163 6.40 7.91 -24.87
N PHE A 164 7.06 7.45 -23.77
CA PHE A 164 7.87 8.28 -22.90
C PHE A 164 9.37 7.99 -23.07
N ASN A 165 9.73 6.83 -23.58
CA ASN A 165 11.11 6.46 -23.92
C ASN A 165 11.11 5.62 -25.21
N GLY A 166 11.89 6.05 -26.20
CA GLY A 166 12.03 5.39 -27.51
C GLY A 166 12.99 4.21 -27.53
N ASP A 167 13.73 3.99 -26.46
CA ASP A 167 14.68 2.89 -26.31
C ASP A 167 14.11 1.77 -25.42
N GLU A 168 14.81 0.65 -25.33
CA GLU A 168 14.42 -0.46 -24.49
C GLU A 168 14.29 -0.03 -23.02
N THR A 169 13.11 -0.28 -22.47
CA THR A 169 12.66 0.15 -21.14
C THR A 169 12.30 -1.05 -20.28
N THR A 170 12.94 -1.17 -19.12
CA THR A 170 12.68 -2.26 -18.15
C THR A 170 12.65 -1.74 -16.72
N GLU A 171 12.41 -2.60 -15.73
CA GLU A 171 12.46 -2.23 -14.30
C GLU A 171 11.60 -0.99 -13.97
N ILE A 172 10.36 -0.97 -14.44
CA ILE A 172 9.49 0.19 -14.35
C ILE A 172 8.78 0.29 -13.00
N SER A 173 8.58 1.53 -12.53
CA SER A 173 7.79 1.86 -11.34
C SER A 173 7.13 3.21 -11.51
N ILE A 174 5.91 3.37 -11.00
CA ILE A 174 5.10 4.58 -11.10
C ILE A 174 4.51 4.95 -9.74
N SER A 175 4.49 6.25 -9.44
CA SER A 175 3.78 6.80 -8.28
C SER A 175 3.19 8.17 -8.64
N LEU A 176 2.11 8.56 -7.99
CA LEU A 176 1.50 9.87 -8.16
C LEU A 176 1.80 10.77 -6.96
N ASN A 177 2.15 12.04 -7.23
CA ASN A 177 2.30 13.04 -6.17
C ASN A 177 1.00 13.81 -5.90
N SER A 178 1.00 14.64 -4.87
CA SER A 178 -0.15 15.45 -4.44
C SER A 178 -0.53 16.60 -5.40
N GLU A 179 0.19 16.80 -6.51
CA GLU A 179 -0.11 17.82 -7.53
C GLU A 179 -0.48 17.17 -8.88
N ASN A 180 -1.01 15.95 -8.86
CA ASN A 180 -1.43 15.20 -10.05
C ASN A 180 -0.32 15.00 -11.09
N LYS A 181 0.93 14.86 -10.60
CA LYS A 181 2.08 14.51 -11.41
C LYS A 181 2.45 13.06 -11.17
N TYR A 182 2.44 12.29 -12.24
CA TYR A 182 2.94 10.93 -12.23
C TYR A 182 4.46 10.93 -12.33
N ILE A 183 5.13 10.27 -11.42
CA ILE A 183 6.58 10.05 -11.46
C ILE A 183 6.80 8.65 -11.98
N LEU A 184 7.41 8.56 -13.15
CA LEU A 184 7.77 7.32 -13.81
C LEU A 184 9.27 7.10 -13.65
N CYS A 185 9.67 5.94 -13.11
CA CYS A 185 11.07 5.54 -13.01
C CYS A 185 11.28 4.23 -13.76
N TYR A 186 12.39 4.11 -14.44
CA TYR A 186 12.70 2.96 -15.28
C TYR A 186 14.21 2.82 -15.53
N LYS A 187 14.61 1.65 -16.00
CA LYS A 187 15.92 1.41 -16.56
C LYS A 187 15.88 1.72 -18.05
N ASP A 188 16.75 2.62 -18.48
CA ASP A 188 16.84 3.12 -19.84
C ASP A 188 18.07 2.58 -20.55
N TYR A 189 17.87 1.71 -21.54
CA TYR A 189 18.95 1.12 -22.32
C TYR A 189 19.62 2.14 -23.24
N GLY A 190 18.89 3.18 -23.72
CA GLY A 190 19.43 4.30 -24.48
C GLY A 190 20.36 5.19 -23.65
N ASN A 191 20.17 5.22 -22.34
CA ASN A 191 21.01 5.95 -21.38
C ASN A 191 22.00 5.00 -20.66
N SER A 192 22.63 4.10 -21.38
CA SER A 192 23.61 3.14 -20.81
C SER A 192 23.03 2.27 -19.68
N GLN A 193 21.79 1.88 -19.77
CA GLN A 193 21.03 1.10 -18.77
C GLN A 193 20.92 1.79 -17.41
N ARG A 194 21.05 3.11 -17.36
CA ARG A 194 20.90 3.87 -16.12
C ARG A 194 19.42 3.97 -15.71
N GLY A 195 19.23 4.14 -14.40
CA GLY A 195 17.95 4.53 -13.87
C GLY A 195 17.61 5.95 -14.32
N THR A 196 16.43 6.12 -14.88
CA THR A 196 15.91 7.39 -15.42
C THR A 196 14.53 7.66 -14.82
N ALA A 197 14.24 8.92 -14.55
CA ALA A 197 12.93 9.39 -14.08
C ALA A 197 12.37 10.47 -15.01
N ILE A 198 11.03 10.48 -15.16
CA ILE A 198 10.32 11.46 -15.96
C ILE A 198 8.98 11.81 -15.30
N VAL A 199 8.52 13.05 -15.47
CA VAL A 199 7.21 13.52 -14.99
C VAL A 199 6.17 13.33 -16.07
N GLY A 200 5.08 12.62 -15.75
CA GLY A 200 3.87 12.55 -16.57
C GLY A 200 2.78 13.51 -16.09
N THR A 201 2.07 14.14 -17.01
CA THR A 201 0.91 14.99 -16.72
C THR A 201 -0.29 14.51 -17.53
N VAL A 202 -1.36 14.14 -16.85
CA VAL A 202 -2.61 13.68 -17.48
C VAL A 202 -3.50 14.88 -17.82
N SER A 203 -4.09 14.85 -19.02
CA SER A 203 -5.13 15.77 -19.46
C SER A 203 -6.20 14.99 -20.24
N GLY A 204 -7.42 14.93 -19.69
CA GLY A 204 -8.48 14.11 -20.26
C GLY A 204 -8.13 12.62 -20.24
N THR A 205 -7.95 12.00 -21.40
CA THR A 205 -7.56 10.60 -21.60
C THR A 205 -6.16 10.47 -22.22
N SER A 206 -5.37 11.53 -22.20
CA SER A 206 -3.99 11.54 -22.71
C SER A 206 -3.00 11.88 -21.59
N ILE A 207 -1.75 11.51 -21.77
CA ILE A 207 -0.63 11.85 -20.91
C ILE A 207 0.47 12.50 -21.72
N SER A 208 1.14 13.50 -21.15
CA SER A 208 2.33 14.16 -21.72
C SER A 208 3.48 14.08 -20.74
N PHE A 209 4.72 14.18 -21.25
CA PHE A 209 5.92 13.96 -20.45
C PHE A 209 6.82 15.21 -20.46
N GLY A 210 7.54 15.40 -19.35
CA GLY A 210 8.59 16.39 -19.19
C GLY A 210 9.93 15.90 -19.73
N SER A 211 11.02 16.40 -19.16
CA SER A 211 12.37 15.98 -19.51
C SER A 211 12.83 14.83 -18.60
N GLU A 212 13.56 13.90 -19.16
CA GLU A 212 14.20 12.81 -18.44
C GLU A 212 15.30 13.31 -17.51
N THR A 213 15.46 12.64 -16.38
CA THR A 213 16.50 12.91 -15.39
C THR A 213 17.14 11.61 -14.91
N THR A 214 18.46 11.51 -15.02
CA THR A 214 19.20 10.31 -14.62
C THR A 214 19.24 10.12 -13.10
N ILE A 215 18.97 8.91 -12.62
CA ILE A 215 18.97 8.53 -11.21
C ILE A 215 20.32 7.94 -10.80
N THR A 216 20.81 6.93 -11.54
CA THR A 216 21.99 6.11 -11.17
C THR A 216 23.25 6.52 -11.91
N THR A 217 24.41 6.15 -11.38
CA THR A 217 25.71 6.36 -12.03
C THR A 217 26.10 5.19 -12.93
N GLY A 218 25.60 3.99 -12.63
CA GLY A 218 25.76 2.78 -13.43
C GLY A 218 24.42 2.17 -13.82
N THR A 219 24.43 0.89 -14.19
CA THR A 219 23.21 0.13 -14.52
C THR A 219 22.26 0.06 -13.32
N ALA A 220 21.00 0.46 -13.53
CA ALA A 220 19.94 0.33 -12.54
C ALA A 220 19.24 -1.02 -12.62
N THR A 221 18.82 -1.54 -11.46
CA THR A 221 17.91 -2.67 -11.37
C THR A 221 17.00 -2.54 -10.18
N ALA A 222 15.85 -3.22 -10.21
CA ALA A 222 14.87 -3.24 -9.13
C ALA A 222 14.43 -1.82 -8.69
N THR A 223 14.01 -0.97 -9.64
CA THR A 223 13.57 0.40 -9.33
C THR A 223 12.22 0.40 -8.62
N SER A 224 12.10 1.23 -7.59
CA SER A 224 10.84 1.51 -6.89
C SER A 224 10.74 3.00 -6.59
N VAL A 225 9.62 3.62 -6.97
CA VAL A 225 9.34 5.04 -6.68
C VAL A 225 8.13 5.17 -5.79
N THR A 226 8.20 6.07 -4.83
CA THR A 226 7.07 6.40 -3.95
C THR A 226 7.04 7.91 -3.68
N CYS A 227 5.87 8.53 -3.85
CA CYS A 227 5.66 9.94 -3.55
C CYS A 227 5.25 10.13 -2.08
N ASP A 228 5.72 11.21 -1.46
CA ASP A 228 5.31 11.57 -0.10
C ASP A 228 3.91 12.18 -0.13
N PRO A 229 2.89 11.54 0.44
CA PRO A 229 1.52 12.07 0.42
C PRO A 229 1.36 13.30 1.33
N ASN A 230 2.30 13.54 2.24
CA ASN A 230 2.25 14.63 3.21
C ASN A 230 3.12 15.84 2.81
N THR A 231 3.97 15.72 1.79
CA THR A 231 4.86 16.78 1.35
C THR A 231 4.77 16.94 -0.16
N ALA A 232 4.16 18.05 -0.60
CA ALA A 232 3.98 18.32 -2.02
C ALA A 232 5.30 18.24 -2.80
N ASN A 233 5.22 17.64 -3.98
CA ASN A 233 6.33 17.52 -4.93
C ASN A 233 7.53 16.70 -4.46
N LYS A 234 7.43 15.98 -3.35
CA LYS A 234 8.48 15.11 -2.83
C LYS A 234 8.22 13.65 -3.15
N PHE A 235 9.29 12.95 -3.51
CA PHE A 235 9.29 11.51 -3.72
C PHE A 235 10.66 10.92 -3.40
N VAL A 236 10.71 9.61 -3.24
CA VAL A 236 11.96 8.86 -3.10
C VAL A 236 12.00 7.78 -4.18
N VAL A 237 13.16 7.64 -4.80
CA VAL A 237 13.47 6.48 -5.66
C VAL A 237 14.43 5.59 -4.93
N PHE A 238 14.13 4.30 -4.88
CA PHE A 238 15.00 3.23 -4.41
C PHE A 238 15.42 2.39 -5.61
N CYS A 239 16.69 2.02 -5.70
CA CYS A 239 17.17 1.13 -6.75
C CYS A 239 18.51 0.52 -6.37
N ARG A 240 18.93 -0.51 -7.10
CA ARG A 240 20.31 -0.99 -7.10
C ARG A 240 21.09 -0.24 -8.16
N ASP A 241 22.29 0.27 -7.82
CA ASP A 241 23.19 0.98 -8.74
C ASP A 241 24.51 0.21 -8.89
N SER A 242 24.79 -0.31 -10.09
CA SER A 242 26.06 -0.99 -10.37
C SER A 242 27.28 -0.05 -10.33
N GLY A 243 27.07 1.25 -10.47
CA GLY A 243 28.11 2.27 -10.33
C GLY A 243 28.58 2.46 -8.87
N VAL A 244 27.86 1.87 -7.91
CA VAL A 244 28.19 1.85 -6.47
C VAL A 244 28.18 0.40 -5.97
N SER A 245 28.92 -0.48 -6.63
CA SER A 245 29.08 -1.89 -6.22
C SER A 245 27.79 -2.70 -6.11
N ASN A 246 26.76 -2.37 -6.86
CA ASN A 246 25.41 -2.98 -6.77
C ASN A 246 24.70 -2.77 -5.42
N TYR A 247 25.06 -1.73 -4.70
CA TYR A 247 24.41 -1.36 -3.44
C TYR A 247 22.96 -0.89 -3.67
N GLY A 248 22.15 -1.05 -2.65
CA GLY A 248 20.85 -0.42 -2.56
C GLY A 248 20.98 1.07 -2.24
N ILE A 249 20.54 1.94 -3.15
CA ILE A 249 20.59 3.39 -3.00
C ILE A 249 19.20 4.02 -2.99
N ALA A 250 19.10 5.17 -2.34
CA ALA A 250 17.92 6.03 -2.37
C ALA A 250 18.30 7.46 -2.77
N LYS A 251 17.41 8.12 -3.51
CA LYS A 251 17.50 9.56 -3.81
C LYS A 251 16.17 10.23 -3.55
N VAL A 252 16.21 11.35 -2.85
CA VAL A 252 15.05 12.23 -2.70
C VAL A 252 14.91 13.08 -3.95
N GLY A 253 13.76 13.00 -4.60
CA GLY A 253 13.40 13.82 -5.75
C GLY A 253 12.48 14.98 -5.38
N THR A 254 12.57 16.05 -6.14
CA THR A 254 11.64 17.18 -6.08
C THR A 254 11.16 17.49 -7.50
N VAL A 255 9.84 17.61 -7.65
CA VAL A 255 9.20 18.03 -8.90
C VAL A 255 9.03 19.55 -8.92
N SER A 256 9.30 20.17 -10.08
CA SER A 256 8.98 21.57 -10.36
C SER A 256 8.41 21.67 -11.76
N GLY A 257 7.11 21.86 -11.86
CA GLY A 257 6.38 21.77 -13.13
C GLY A 257 6.47 20.38 -13.74
N THR A 258 7.24 20.19 -14.81
CA THR A 258 7.49 18.91 -15.46
C THR A 258 8.96 18.47 -15.37
N SER A 259 9.74 19.11 -14.52
CA SER A 259 11.16 18.81 -14.30
C SER A 259 11.39 18.15 -12.95
N ILE A 260 12.42 17.32 -12.87
CA ILE A 260 12.87 16.64 -11.66
C ILE A 260 14.27 17.12 -11.27
N SER A 261 14.46 17.34 -9.98
CA SER A 261 15.80 17.48 -9.39
C SER A 261 16.00 16.45 -8.28
N PHE A 262 17.21 15.90 -8.18
CA PHE A 262 17.55 14.93 -7.14
C PHE A 262 18.54 15.49 -6.15
N GLY A 263 18.38 15.12 -4.88
CA GLY A 263 19.39 15.29 -3.84
C GLY A 263 20.51 14.25 -3.97
N THR A 264 21.40 14.23 -2.98
CA THR A 264 22.53 13.30 -2.92
C THR A 264 22.05 11.86 -2.75
N SER A 265 22.69 10.92 -3.45
CA SER A 265 22.45 9.48 -3.26
C SER A 265 22.88 9.04 -1.86
N VAL A 266 22.03 8.24 -1.22
CA VAL A 266 22.29 7.65 0.09
C VAL A 266 22.14 6.13 0.00
N THR A 267 23.12 5.39 0.49
CA THR A 267 23.08 3.92 0.55
C THR A 267 22.21 3.47 1.71
N PHE A 268 21.20 2.61 1.44
CA PHE A 268 20.39 1.97 2.47
C PHE A 268 20.83 0.51 2.73
N ASN A 269 21.48 -0.13 1.78
CA ASN A 269 22.15 -1.42 1.94
C ASN A 269 23.50 -1.40 1.22
N SER A 270 24.59 -1.69 1.96
CA SER A 270 25.95 -1.76 1.43
C SER A 270 26.31 -3.14 0.87
N GLY A 271 25.32 -3.95 0.56
CA GLY A 271 25.41 -5.23 -0.13
C GLY A 271 24.67 -5.23 -1.46
N VAL A 272 24.86 -6.29 -2.24
CA VAL A 272 24.06 -6.53 -3.46
C VAL A 272 22.58 -6.63 -3.08
N THR A 273 21.75 -5.81 -3.71
CA THR A 273 20.34 -5.65 -3.34
C THR A 273 19.41 -6.06 -4.47
N SER A 274 18.32 -6.80 -4.18
CA SER A 274 17.35 -7.25 -5.18
C SER A 274 15.91 -7.13 -4.67
N TYR A 275 14.93 -7.16 -5.57
CA TYR A 275 13.48 -7.12 -5.25
C TYR A 275 13.11 -5.97 -4.32
N ILE A 276 13.46 -4.75 -4.70
CA ILE A 276 13.25 -3.54 -3.89
C ILE A 276 11.79 -3.07 -4.01
N SER A 277 11.17 -2.80 -2.87
CA SER A 277 9.84 -2.17 -2.79
C SER A 277 9.84 -1.15 -1.67
N GLY A 278 9.41 0.07 -1.95
CA GLY A 278 9.35 1.15 -0.99
C GLY A 278 8.00 1.85 -0.96
N ALA A 279 7.60 2.32 0.21
CA ALA A 279 6.38 3.12 0.38
C ALA A 279 6.54 4.16 1.48
N PHE A 280 5.87 5.32 1.33
CA PHE A 280 5.70 6.29 2.40
C PHE A 280 4.58 5.88 3.34
N ASP A 281 4.74 6.21 4.62
CA ASP A 281 3.65 6.16 5.60
C ASP A 281 2.70 7.33 5.35
N PRO A 282 1.44 7.10 4.94
CA PRO A 282 0.50 8.18 4.66
C PRO A 282 0.10 8.98 5.91
N ASN A 283 0.34 8.44 7.10
CA ASN A 283 -0.03 9.03 8.37
C ASN A 283 1.18 9.59 9.17
N ALA A 284 2.39 9.49 8.62
CA ALA A 284 3.59 10.01 9.26
C ALA A 284 4.46 10.76 8.24
N ALA A 285 4.46 12.08 8.32
CA ALA A 285 5.21 12.94 7.41
C ALA A 285 6.69 12.56 7.32
N ASN A 286 7.23 12.53 6.09
CA ASN A 286 8.63 12.25 5.80
C ASN A 286 9.13 10.85 6.19
N LYS A 287 8.25 9.91 6.52
CA LYS A 287 8.62 8.53 6.87
C LYS A 287 8.28 7.58 5.74
N CYS A 288 9.25 6.77 5.35
CA CYS A 288 9.08 5.71 4.37
C CYS A 288 9.79 4.44 4.83
N VAL A 289 9.37 3.30 4.34
CA VAL A 289 10.08 2.02 4.54
C VAL A 289 10.51 1.52 3.18
N VAL A 290 11.69 0.93 3.11
CA VAL A 290 12.14 0.13 1.97
C VAL A 290 12.37 -1.30 2.43
N ALA A 291 11.76 -2.25 1.71
CA ALA A 291 11.91 -3.69 1.90
C ALA A 291 12.61 -4.28 0.67
N TYR A 292 13.51 -5.24 0.86
CA TYR A 292 14.36 -5.79 -0.19
C TYR A 292 14.90 -7.19 0.18
N MET A 293 15.46 -7.86 -0.79
CA MET A 293 16.31 -9.02 -0.56
C MET A 293 17.78 -8.55 -0.47
N ASP A 294 18.43 -8.85 0.65
CA ASP A 294 19.84 -8.60 0.88
C ASP A 294 20.66 -9.84 0.46
N ASN A 295 21.27 -9.75 -0.73
CA ASN A 295 21.99 -10.88 -1.31
C ASN A 295 23.25 -11.23 -0.53
N ASP A 296 23.95 -10.24 0.02
CA ASP A 296 25.19 -10.45 0.76
C ASP A 296 24.92 -10.97 2.19
N ASN A 297 23.68 -10.84 2.68
CA ASN A 297 23.21 -11.42 3.94
C ASN A 297 22.37 -12.69 3.70
N SER A 298 22.92 -13.63 2.93
CA SER A 298 22.27 -14.93 2.62
C SER A 298 20.90 -14.79 1.92
N ASN A 299 20.70 -13.76 1.12
CA ASN A 299 19.44 -13.46 0.42
C ASN A 299 18.24 -13.22 1.34
N ARG A 300 18.46 -12.79 2.58
CA ARG A 300 17.40 -12.55 3.57
C ARG A 300 16.48 -11.41 3.17
N GLY A 301 15.23 -11.55 3.56
CA GLY A 301 14.26 -10.46 3.48
C GLY A 301 14.54 -9.42 4.57
N THR A 302 14.95 -8.21 4.15
CA THR A 302 15.41 -7.12 5.03
C THR A 302 14.63 -5.84 4.73
N ALA A 303 14.44 -4.99 5.73
CA ALA A 303 13.83 -3.68 5.56
C ALA A 303 14.46 -2.64 6.49
N CYS A 304 14.38 -1.36 6.12
CA CYS A 304 14.78 -0.26 6.99
C CYS A 304 13.84 0.94 6.84
N LEU A 305 13.77 1.74 7.91
CA LEU A 305 12.97 2.98 7.97
C LEU A 305 13.79 4.14 7.45
N GLY A 306 13.30 4.83 6.43
CA GLY A 306 13.83 6.08 5.91
C GLY A 306 13.16 7.30 6.56
N THR A 307 13.95 8.34 6.81
CA THR A 307 13.47 9.65 7.22
C THR A 307 13.99 10.71 6.25
N VAL A 308 13.08 11.33 5.54
CA VAL A 308 13.38 12.39 4.57
C VAL A 308 13.56 13.71 5.29
N SER A 309 14.59 14.47 4.92
CA SER A 309 14.83 15.85 5.37
C SER A 309 15.27 16.68 4.18
N ASN A 310 14.43 17.62 3.76
CA ASN A 310 14.65 18.45 2.57
C ASN A 310 14.91 17.61 1.30
N THR A 311 16.16 17.52 0.86
CA THR A 311 16.61 16.77 -0.32
C THR A 311 17.48 15.56 0.03
N SER A 312 17.54 15.20 1.30
CA SER A 312 18.30 14.04 1.80
C SER A 312 17.38 13.05 2.51
N ILE A 313 17.86 11.82 2.66
CA ILE A 313 17.22 10.77 3.43
C ILE A 313 18.25 10.13 4.36
N SER A 314 17.82 9.71 5.54
CA SER A 314 18.63 8.90 6.46
C SER A 314 17.89 7.63 6.80
N PHE A 315 18.63 6.55 7.05
CA PHE A 315 18.04 5.24 7.36
C PHE A 315 18.34 4.82 8.79
N GLY A 316 17.33 4.19 9.42
CA GLY A 316 17.50 3.46 10.68
C GLY A 316 18.19 2.12 10.45
N SER A 317 18.33 1.34 11.54
CA SER A 317 18.92 -0.01 11.46
C SER A 317 18.08 -0.92 10.59
N GLU A 318 18.75 -1.81 9.86
CA GLU A 318 18.12 -2.89 9.12
C GLU A 318 17.46 -3.89 10.05
N VAL A 319 16.29 -4.38 9.64
CA VAL A 319 15.52 -5.41 10.37
C VAL A 319 15.12 -6.51 9.41
N ILE A 320 15.43 -7.75 9.78
CA ILE A 320 15.10 -8.93 8.99
C ILE A 320 13.61 -9.28 9.19
N PHE A 321 12.84 -9.36 8.10
CA PHE A 321 11.45 -9.85 8.12
C PHE A 321 11.34 -11.32 7.73
N ASN A 322 12.35 -11.85 7.03
CA ASN A 322 12.48 -13.27 6.73
C ASN A 322 13.95 -13.69 6.76
N VAL A 323 14.25 -14.72 7.55
CA VAL A 323 15.62 -15.24 7.70
C VAL A 323 16.08 -16.10 6.52
N GLU A 324 15.14 -16.46 5.66
CA GLU A 324 15.37 -17.25 4.45
C GLU A 324 15.38 -16.37 3.20
N GLN A 325 15.73 -16.96 2.05
CA GLN A 325 15.77 -16.28 0.77
C GLN A 325 14.37 -15.77 0.37
N SER A 326 14.26 -14.45 0.12
CA SER A 326 13.00 -13.75 -0.18
C SER A 326 13.00 -13.18 -1.59
N HIS A 327 12.11 -13.64 -2.45
CA HIS A 327 11.94 -13.14 -3.80
C HIS A 327 10.62 -12.35 -3.95
N HIS A 328 10.53 -11.57 -5.02
CA HIS A 328 9.31 -10.86 -5.40
C HIS A 328 8.69 -10.06 -4.24
N VAL A 329 9.53 -9.27 -3.56
CA VAL A 329 9.12 -8.44 -2.42
C VAL A 329 8.19 -7.32 -2.91
N SER A 330 7.06 -7.15 -2.23
CA SER A 330 6.11 -6.07 -2.45
C SER A 330 5.57 -5.58 -1.10
N MET A 331 5.52 -4.27 -0.90
CA MET A 331 5.05 -3.69 0.36
C MET A 331 4.04 -2.57 0.14
N ALA A 332 3.19 -2.36 1.15
CA ALA A 332 2.31 -1.20 1.22
C ALA A 332 2.02 -0.83 2.69
N PHE A 333 1.80 0.46 2.95
CA PHE A 333 1.32 0.94 4.24
C PHE A 333 -0.20 0.85 4.33
N ASP A 334 -0.70 0.58 5.54
CA ASP A 334 -2.12 0.71 5.88
C ASP A 334 -2.47 2.21 5.99
N PRO A 335 -3.30 2.77 5.10
CA PRO A 335 -3.63 4.19 5.13
C PRO A 335 -4.51 4.59 6.32
N SER A 336 -5.07 3.63 7.04
CA SER A 336 -5.94 3.85 8.19
C SER A 336 -5.20 3.83 9.54
N THR A 337 -3.96 3.32 9.58
CA THR A 337 -3.23 3.11 10.84
C THR A 337 -1.78 3.55 10.71
N THR A 338 -1.41 4.61 11.42
CA THR A 338 -0.03 5.14 11.43
C THR A 338 1.00 4.06 11.72
N GLY A 339 2.03 4.01 10.89
CA GLY A 339 3.17 3.13 11.07
C GLY A 339 2.91 1.66 10.75
N LYS A 340 1.71 1.27 10.30
CA LYS A 340 1.43 -0.13 9.94
C LYS A 340 1.60 -0.38 8.47
N PHE A 341 2.29 -1.46 8.14
CA PHE A 341 2.53 -1.88 6.76
C PHE A 341 2.65 -3.40 6.66
N VAL A 342 2.46 -3.93 5.47
CA VAL A 342 2.70 -5.33 5.17
C VAL A 342 3.83 -5.46 4.14
N VAL A 343 4.60 -6.53 4.28
CA VAL A 343 5.57 -6.98 3.27
C VAL A 343 5.16 -8.37 2.81
N ASN A 344 4.88 -8.50 1.52
CA ASN A 344 4.54 -9.77 0.89
C ASN A 344 5.73 -10.24 0.03
N TYR A 345 6.03 -11.53 0.09
CA TYR A 345 7.19 -12.10 -0.58
C TYR A 345 7.01 -13.59 -0.86
N MET A 346 7.82 -14.12 -1.73
CA MET A 346 7.99 -15.56 -1.93
C MET A 346 9.13 -16.07 -1.04
N ASP A 347 8.84 -17.05 -0.20
CA ASP A 347 9.83 -17.72 0.64
C ASP A 347 10.35 -18.98 -0.07
N VAL A 348 11.61 -18.94 -0.47
CA VAL A 348 12.25 -20.04 -1.24
C VAL A 348 12.41 -21.31 -0.40
N ALA A 349 12.83 -21.18 0.85
CA ALA A 349 13.08 -22.32 1.73
C ALA A 349 11.80 -23.05 2.13
N ASN A 350 10.68 -22.34 2.16
CA ASN A 350 9.37 -22.91 2.47
C ASN A 350 8.59 -23.34 1.22
N GLY A 351 9.29 -23.81 0.19
CA GLY A 351 8.69 -24.35 -1.04
C GLY A 351 8.12 -23.28 -1.96
N TYR A 352 8.77 -22.12 -2.02
CA TYR A 352 8.39 -20.99 -2.87
C TYR A 352 6.98 -20.43 -2.58
N LYS A 353 6.48 -20.62 -1.38
CA LYS A 353 5.16 -20.13 -0.97
C LYS A 353 5.17 -18.61 -0.76
N GLY A 354 4.01 -18.00 -0.93
CA GLY A 354 3.79 -16.60 -0.60
C GLY A 354 3.55 -16.41 0.90
N TYR A 355 4.30 -15.48 1.49
CA TYR A 355 4.19 -15.08 2.89
C TYR A 355 3.93 -13.60 3.02
N THR A 356 3.30 -13.20 4.10
CA THR A 356 3.10 -11.82 4.52
C THR A 356 3.65 -11.60 5.92
N SER A 357 4.41 -10.52 6.09
CA SER A 357 4.90 -10.02 7.38
C SER A 357 4.23 -8.70 7.70
N LEU A 358 3.59 -8.59 8.87
CA LEU A 358 3.06 -7.32 9.36
C LEU A 358 4.16 -6.55 10.07
N GLY A 359 4.45 -5.36 9.55
CA GLY A 359 5.43 -4.43 10.07
C GLY A 359 4.80 -3.30 10.88
N THR A 360 5.60 -2.75 11.79
CA THR A 360 5.28 -1.53 12.55
C THR A 360 6.48 -0.61 12.52
N SER A 361 6.29 0.66 12.12
CA SER A 361 7.27 1.72 12.26
C SER A 361 6.97 2.55 13.50
N SER A 362 8.01 2.88 14.28
CA SER A 362 7.91 3.73 15.48
C SER A 362 9.23 4.47 15.71
N GLY A 363 9.16 5.78 15.83
CA GLY A 363 10.34 6.63 15.99
C GLY A 363 11.29 6.53 14.79
N SER A 364 12.45 5.89 14.99
CA SER A 364 13.47 5.65 13.96
C SER A 364 13.67 4.16 13.63
N SER A 365 12.81 3.28 14.11
CA SER A 365 12.93 1.83 13.97
C SER A 365 11.68 1.20 13.39
N ILE A 366 11.82 -0.04 12.92
CA ILE A 366 10.73 -0.91 12.50
C ILE A 366 10.81 -2.23 13.27
N SER A 367 9.68 -2.92 13.33
CA SER A 367 9.61 -4.27 13.88
C SER A 367 8.60 -5.10 13.07
N PHE A 368 8.76 -6.42 13.10
CA PHE A 368 7.85 -7.35 12.42
C PHE A 368 7.28 -8.36 13.41
N VAL A 369 6.04 -8.79 13.15
CA VAL A 369 5.47 -9.98 13.79
C VAL A 369 5.74 -11.21 12.93
N THR A 370 5.50 -12.40 13.47
CA THR A 370 5.67 -13.66 12.75
C THR A 370 4.92 -13.66 11.43
N SER A 371 5.61 -14.02 10.36
CA SER A 371 5.04 -14.11 9.02
C SER A 371 4.02 -15.22 8.92
N VAL A 372 2.98 -15.02 8.12
CA VAL A 372 1.96 -16.03 7.83
C VAL A 372 1.89 -16.32 6.33
N PRO A 373 1.70 -17.59 5.92
CA PRO A 373 1.57 -17.92 4.50
C PRO A 373 0.21 -17.48 3.97
N PHE A 374 0.19 -16.86 2.80
CA PHE A 374 -1.05 -16.60 2.04
C PHE A 374 -1.26 -17.62 0.90
N THR A 375 -0.25 -18.39 0.56
CA THR A 375 -0.38 -19.55 -0.34
C THR A 375 0.03 -20.83 0.39
N LEU A 376 -0.73 -21.90 0.24
CA LEU A 376 -0.45 -23.16 0.93
C LEU A 376 0.32 -24.17 0.06
N THR A 377 0.14 -24.12 -1.25
CA THR A 377 0.62 -25.16 -2.18
C THR A 377 1.29 -24.61 -3.43
N ALA A 378 1.44 -23.28 -3.56
CA ALA A 378 1.79 -22.64 -4.83
C ALA A 378 3.14 -21.94 -4.80
N ASN A 379 3.88 -22.05 -5.88
CA ASN A 379 4.97 -21.16 -6.25
C ASN A 379 4.41 -19.75 -6.51
N THR A 380 4.84 -18.78 -5.73
CA THR A 380 4.34 -17.40 -5.76
C THR A 380 5.36 -16.49 -6.45
N ASN A 381 4.97 -15.87 -7.56
CA ASN A 381 5.85 -14.96 -8.28
C ASN A 381 5.12 -13.65 -8.60
N TYR A 382 5.88 -12.58 -8.84
CA TYR A 382 5.35 -11.26 -9.24
C TYR A 382 4.28 -10.76 -8.27
N THR A 383 4.58 -10.72 -6.98
CA THR A 383 3.64 -10.20 -5.98
C THR A 383 3.46 -8.69 -6.14
N SER A 384 2.23 -8.24 -6.03
CA SER A 384 1.88 -6.83 -5.97
C SER A 384 0.85 -6.60 -4.88
N THR A 385 1.11 -5.64 -4.01
CA THR A 385 0.33 -5.37 -2.79
C THR A 385 -0.27 -3.98 -2.85
N ALA A 386 -1.57 -3.88 -2.56
CA ALA A 386 -2.24 -2.59 -2.41
C ALA A 386 -3.25 -2.63 -1.26
N PHE A 387 -3.30 -1.58 -0.46
CA PHE A 387 -4.35 -1.37 0.55
C PHE A 387 -5.56 -0.66 -0.04
N ASP A 388 -6.75 -1.01 0.45
CA ASP A 388 -7.96 -0.23 0.21
C ASP A 388 -7.94 1.02 1.08
N PRO A 389 -7.83 2.23 0.51
CA PRO A 389 -7.78 3.45 1.31
C PRO A 389 -9.12 3.79 1.99
N ASN A 390 -10.21 3.14 1.57
CA ASN A 390 -11.55 3.35 2.08
C ASN A 390 -12.00 2.30 3.11
N THR A 391 -11.21 1.24 3.31
CA THR A 391 -11.56 0.15 4.25
C THR A 391 -10.37 -0.20 5.12
N ALA A 392 -10.47 0.15 6.40
CA ALA A 392 -9.38 0.00 7.36
C ALA A 392 -8.78 -1.42 7.38
N GLY A 393 -7.46 -1.49 7.23
CA GLY A 393 -6.66 -2.70 7.33
C GLY A 393 -6.86 -3.72 6.20
N LYS A 394 -7.71 -3.44 5.19
CA LYS A 394 -7.91 -4.35 4.05
C LYS A 394 -6.91 -4.09 2.93
N TYR A 395 -6.36 -5.18 2.38
CA TYR A 395 -5.44 -5.12 1.26
C TYR A 395 -5.58 -6.34 0.35
N VAL A 396 -5.18 -6.19 -0.89
CA VAL A 396 -5.13 -7.27 -1.88
C VAL A 396 -3.68 -7.56 -2.24
N VAL A 397 -3.36 -8.84 -2.37
CA VAL A 397 -2.12 -9.32 -2.97
C VAL A 397 -2.47 -10.03 -4.26
N SER A 398 -2.06 -9.48 -5.40
CA SER A 398 -2.11 -10.17 -6.68
C SER A 398 -0.75 -10.82 -6.98
N TYR A 399 -0.77 -12.00 -7.57
CA TYR A 399 0.44 -12.77 -7.84
C TYR A 399 0.22 -13.78 -8.95
N ARG A 400 1.32 -14.30 -9.49
CA ARG A 400 1.30 -15.49 -10.32
C ARG A 400 1.39 -16.73 -9.44
N ASN A 401 0.39 -17.60 -9.55
CA ASN A 401 0.44 -18.95 -9.00
C ASN A 401 1.10 -19.89 -10.03
N ALA A 402 2.27 -20.43 -9.68
CA ALA A 402 3.07 -21.28 -10.56
C ALA A 402 3.07 -22.75 -10.10
N THR A 403 1.94 -23.27 -9.63
CA THR A 403 1.82 -24.66 -9.20
C THR A 403 2.05 -25.62 -10.37
N SER A 404 3.00 -26.54 -10.21
CA SER A 404 3.36 -27.54 -11.20
C SER A 404 2.12 -28.34 -11.65
N GLY A 405 1.87 -28.38 -12.97
CA GLY A 405 0.79 -29.14 -13.59
C GLY A 405 -0.57 -28.42 -13.69
N GLN A 406 -0.72 -27.19 -13.14
CA GLN A 406 -1.99 -26.45 -13.19
C GLN A 406 -1.95 -25.13 -13.98
N GLY A 407 -0.81 -24.78 -14.61
CA GLY A 407 -0.64 -23.51 -15.29
C GLY A 407 -0.07 -22.41 -14.39
N TYR A 408 0.16 -21.23 -14.96
CA TYR A 408 0.77 -20.07 -14.30
C TYR A 408 -0.28 -18.96 -14.12
N TYR A 409 -1.34 -19.24 -13.38
CA TYR A 409 -2.52 -18.40 -13.26
C TYR A 409 -2.23 -17.07 -12.55
N GLY A 410 -2.95 -16.02 -12.94
CA GLY A 410 -3.08 -14.79 -12.18
C GLY A 410 -4.11 -14.95 -11.06
N VAL A 411 -3.70 -14.73 -9.82
CA VAL A 411 -4.52 -14.94 -8.62
C VAL A 411 -4.46 -13.72 -7.73
N ALA A 412 -5.59 -13.37 -7.10
CA ALA A 412 -5.64 -12.37 -6.04
C ALA A 412 -6.16 -12.99 -4.74
N VAL A 413 -5.61 -12.52 -3.64
CA VAL A 413 -6.03 -12.90 -2.29
C VAL A 413 -6.24 -11.66 -1.44
N LEU A 414 -7.28 -11.69 -0.61
CA LEU A 414 -7.58 -10.61 0.34
C LEU A 414 -6.82 -10.85 1.65
N GLY A 415 -6.18 -9.80 2.16
CA GLY A 415 -5.61 -9.74 3.49
C GLY A 415 -6.36 -8.73 4.35
N GLN A 416 -6.36 -8.97 5.66
CA GLN A 416 -6.95 -8.10 6.66
C GLN A 416 -6.02 -7.97 7.86
N ILE A 417 -5.65 -6.74 8.21
CA ILE A 417 -5.05 -6.45 9.52
C ILE A 417 -6.20 -6.33 10.51
N ALA A 418 -6.31 -7.27 11.43
CA ALA A 418 -7.26 -7.19 12.52
C ALA A 418 -6.71 -6.28 13.62
N SER A 419 -7.54 -5.35 14.10
CA SER A 419 -7.24 -4.55 15.28
C SER A 419 -8.08 -5.05 16.45
N SER A 420 -7.46 -5.32 17.61
CA SER A 420 -8.23 -5.40 18.85
C SER A 420 -8.39 -3.99 19.41
N ILE A 421 -9.61 -3.64 19.73
CA ILE A 421 -9.90 -2.45 20.53
C ILE A 421 -9.87 -2.90 21.99
N THR A 422 -8.90 -2.40 22.76
CA THR A 422 -8.87 -2.59 24.21
C THR A 422 -9.38 -1.31 24.84
N THR A 423 -10.49 -1.40 25.57
CA THR A 423 -10.98 -0.28 26.37
C THR A 423 -10.20 -0.28 27.69
N THR A 424 -9.52 0.81 27.99
CA THR A 424 -8.64 0.91 29.17
C THR A 424 -9.33 1.48 30.40
N ASN A 425 -10.44 2.19 30.22
CA ASN A 425 -11.18 2.85 31.31
C ASN A 425 -12.60 2.28 31.53
N VAL A 426 -13.01 1.23 30.75
CA VAL A 426 -14.32 0.61 30.92
C VAL A 426 -14.23 -0.54 31.93
N THR A 427 -15.13 -0.52 32.90
CA THR A 427 -15.38 -1.65 33.80
C THR A 427 -16.86 -2.05 33.65
N ALA A 428 -17.21 -3.25 34.07
CA ALA A 428 -18.61 -3.76 33.98
C ALA A 428 -19.63 -2.85 34.68
N SER A 429 -19.18 -1.95 35.56
CA SER A 429 -20.02 -1.07 36.38
C SER A 429 -20.01 0.41 35.95
N ASN A 430 -19.19 0.84 34.97
CA ASN A 430 -19.08 2.26 34.64
C ASN A 430 -19.47 2.66 33.21
N PHE A 431 -19.79 1.72 32.34
CA PHE A 431 -20.31 2.01 31.01
C PHE A 431 -21.70 2.62 31.10
N LEU A 432 -21.91 3.78 30.48
CA LEU A 432 -23.15 4.55 30.63
C LEU A 432 -23.97 4.62 29.34
N GLY A 433 -23.37 4.86 28.19
CA GLY A 433 -24.10 5.06 26.94
C GLY A 433 -23.29 5.82 25.91
N THR A 434 -23.98 6.61 25.07
CA THR A 434 -23.34 7.42 24.01
C THR A 434 -23.73 8.89 24.13
N ALA A 435 -22.79 9.78 23.84
CA ALA A 435 -23.05 11.21 23.78
C ALA A 435 -23.97 11.54 22.60
N THR A 436 -25.02 12.36 22.82
CA THR A 436 -26.01 12.74 21.80
C THR A 436 -25.55 13.90 20.93
N ALA A 437 -24.48 14.59 21.30
CA ALA A 437 -23.83 15.67 20.56
C ALA A 437 -22.36 15.78 20.99
N ALA A 438 -21.60 16.67 20.36
CA ALA A 438 -20.25 17.01 20.84
C ALA A 438 -20.33 17.99 22.01
N TYR A 439 -19.56 17.73 23.08
CA TYR A 439 -19.49 18.58 24.28
C TYR A 439 -18.03 18.88 24.62
N THR A 440 -17.78 20.03 25.20
CA THR A 440 -16.46 20.40 25.73
C THR A 440 -16.39 20.18 27.25
N ASN A 441 -15.19 20.17 27.80
CA ASN A 441 -14.96 19.96 29.23
C ASN A 441 -15.81 20.91 30.10
N GLY A 442 -16.48 20.36 31.10
CA GLY A 442 -17.34 21.09 32.02
C GLY A 442 -18.75 21.40 31.54
N GLN A 443 -19.09 21.15 30.27
CA GLN A 443 -20.47 21.31 29.78
C GLN A 443 -21.40 20.21 30.31
N THR A 444 -22.69 20.53 30.43
CA THR A 444 -23.73 19.54 30.68
C THR A 444 -23.95 18.73 29.39
N ALA A 445 -23.60 17.45 29.43
CA ALA A 445 -23.71 16.52 28.30
C ALA A 445 -24.96 15.65 28.43
N LYS A 446 -25.74 15.57 27.35
CA LYS A 446 -26.87 14.65 27.26
C LYS A 446 -26.37 13.29 26.73
N ILE A 447 -26.62 12.24 27.51
CA ILE A 447 -26.16 10.87 27.20
C ILE A 447 -27.37 9.99 26.91
N MET A 448 -27.36 9.34 25.75
CA MET A 448 -28.30 8.27 25.43
C MET A 448 -27.92 7.02 26.20
N LEU A 449 -28.73 6.65 27.17
CA LEU A 449 -28.48 5.45 27.97
C LEU A 449 -28.74 4.20 27.11
N GLN A 450 -27.79 3.24 27.13
CA GLN A 450 -28.07 1.94 26.54
C GLN A 450 -28.95 1.13 27.54
N GLY A 451 -30.15 0.80 27.08
CA GLY A 451 -31.07 -0.07 27.85
C GLY A 451 -30.42 -1.42 28.12
N GLY A 452 -30.26 -1.77 29.39
CA GLY A 452 -29.74 -3.06 29.81
C GLY A 452 -28.64 -3.04 30.87
N ILE A 453 -28.57 -2.01 31.73
CA ILE A 453 -27.92 -2.22 33.02
C ILE A 453 -28.87 -3.09 33.83
N SER A 454 -28.65 -4.42 33.77
CA SER A 454 -29.36 -5.37 34.63
C SER A 454 -29.05 -5.02 36.09
N THR A 455 -30.07 -4.57 36.80
CA THR A 455 -30.01 -4.33 38.26
C THR A 455 -30.09 -5.66 39.07
N ASN A 456 -29.86 -6.78 38.45
CA ASN A 456 -29.79 -8.06 39.14
C ASN A 456 -28.34 -8.40 39.53
N GLN A 457 -27.91 -7.80 40.63
CA GLN A 457 -26.93 -8.42 41.53
C GLN A 457 -27.53 -8.38 42.93
N SER A 458 -28.15 -9.51 43.29
CA SER A 458 -28.40 -9.88 44.67
C SER A 458 -27.11 -10.39 45.31
#